data_f7951d185151920e53bdc90f11e2f869
#
_entry.id   f7951d185151920e53bdc90f11e2f869
#
_cell.length_a   1.000
_cell.length_b   1.000
_cell.length_c   1.000
_cell.angle_alpha   90.00
_cell.angle_beta   90.00
_cell.angle_gamma   90.00
#
_symmetry.space_group_name_H-M   'P 1'
#
loop_
_entity.id
_entity.type
_entity.pdbx_description
1 polymer ?
#
loop_
_entity_poly.entity_id
_entity_poly.type
_entity_poly.pdbx_seq_one_letter_code
_entity_poly.pdbx_strand_id
1 'polypeptide(L)'
;MIELRGKAVADAHKATLQEKMAGLEAGTITMAVLLVGDDHGANMYADFMEKTAKNFGYGFVRKQLPSTATHQEVYDALMMLNNDDAVHGILPLMPMPKQIDTEQLIDALNPKKDIDGLTTYNIGLVTAGKGGFAPCTAKACLAILDHYGIPLEGKHVVVVGRSQVIGKPVALMALERHATVSICHSRTADLANHVQQADIVIAAAGRAHMITADMVKAGAVVIDVGINELDGKTVGDVDYDAVSAVASAITPVPGGVGSVTTTMMLEAVYEAYHARNVNR
;
A
#
# COMPACT_ATOMS: atom_id res chain seq x y z
N MET A 1 -13.09 -21.45 8.03
CA MET A 1 -12.22 -20.29 7.81
C MET A 1 -12.00 -20.11 6.31
N ILE A 2 -12.09 -18.88 5.80
CA ILE A 2 -11.80 -18.52 4.40
C ILE A 2 -10.38 -17.96 4.36
N GLU A 3 -9.52 -18.50 3.49
CA GLU A 3 -8.19 -17.92 3.24
C GLU A 3 -8.32 -16.80 2.19
N LEU A 4 -8.03 -15.58 2.61
CA LEU A 4 -8.15 -14.35 1.79
C LEU A 4 -6.90 -14.17 0.91
N ARG A 5 -6.75 -14.97 -0.14
CA ARG A 5 -5.59 -14.94 -1.04
C ARG A 5 -5.60 -13.70 -1.93
N GLY A 6 -4.52 -12.93 -1.88
CA GLY A 6 -4.36 -11.71 -2.66
C GLY A 6 -4.25 -11.94 -4.17
N LYS A 7 -3.81 -13.14 -4.61
CA LYS A 7 -3.66 -13.43 -6.04
C LYS A 7 -4.98 -13.28 -6.81
N ALA A 8 -6.08 -13.82 -6.28
CA ALA A 8 -7.39 -13.73 -6.94
C ALA A 8 -7.85 -12.27 -7.06
N VAL A 9 -7.62 -11.47 -6.01
CA VAL A 9 -7.90 -10.03 -5.99
C VAL A 9 -7.07 -9.30 -7.04
N ALA A 10 -5.77 -9.51 -7.04
CA ALA A 10 -4.85 -8.90 -8.00
C ALA A 10 -5.20 -9.25 -9.45
N ASP A 11 -5.55 -10.50 -9.72
CA ASP A 11 -5.92 -10.96 -11.07
C ASP A 11 -7.22 -10.29 -11.54
N ALA A 12 -8.24 -10.16 -10.68
CA ALA A 12 -9.49 -9.47 -10.99
C ALA A 12 -9.28 -7.98 -11.31
N HIS A 13 -8.51 -7.30 -10.47
CA HIS A 13 -8.16 -5.88 -10.68
C HIS A 13 -7.33 -5.66 -11.95
N LYS A 14 -6.35 -6.54 -12.24
CA LYS A 14 -5.58 -6.49 -13.49
C LYS A 14 -6.47 -6.66 -14.72
N ALA A 15 -7.42 -7.59 -14.70
CA ALA A 15 -8.36 -7.79 -15.81
C ALA A 15 -9.17 -6.51 -16.07
N THR A 16 -9.74 -5.92 -15.02
CA THR A 16 -10.48 -4.65 -15.12
C THR A 16 -9.59 -3.51 -15.64
N LEU A 17 -8.34 -3.43 -15.16
CA LEU A 17 -7.41 -2.40 -15.63
C LEU A 17 -7.02 -2.60 -17.10
N GLN A 18 -6.82 -3.85 -17.55
CA GLN A 18 -6.56 -4.18 -18.96
C GLN A 18 -7.73 -3.76 -19.86
N GLU A 19 -8.96 -3.97 -19.44
CA GLU A 19 -10.14 -3.50 -20.15
C GLU A 19 -10.17 -1.97 -20.29
N LYS A 20 -9.86 -1.24 -19.21
CA LYS A 20 -9.76 0.22 -19.22
C LYS A 20 -8.64 0.75 -20.11
N MET A 21 -7.58 -0.01 -20.29
CA MET A 21 -6.44 0.33 -21.14
C MET A 21 -6.63 -0.09 -22.61
N ALA A 22 -7.71 -0.78 -22.92
CA ALA A 22 -7.98 -1.24 -24.28
C ALA A 22 -7.98 -0.06 -25.29
N GLY A 23 -7.16 -0.18 -26.32
CA GLY A 23 -6.98 0.88 -27.35
C GLY A 23 -5.86 1.87 -27.06
N LEU A 24 -5.20 1.81 -25.90
CA LEU A 24 -3.98 2.57 -25.66
C LEU A 24 -2.75 1.84 -26.24
N GLU A 25 -1.87 2.57 -26.90
CA GLU A 25 -0.60 2.02 -27.35
C GLU A 25 0.33 1.73 -26.15
N ALA A 26 1.15 0.68 -26.27
CA ALA A 26 2.13 0.35 -25.24
C ALA A 26 3.08 1.54 -25.00
N GLY A 27 3.36 1.84 -23.73
CA GLY A 27 4.19 2.97 -23.34
C GLY A 27 3.48 4.33 -23.24
N THR A 28 2.19 4.41 -23.61
CA THR A 28 1.41 5.65 -23.44
C THR A 28 1.35 6.09 -21.99
N ILE A 29 1.20 5.15 -21.07
CA ILE A 29 1.22 5.39 -19.62
C ILE A 29 2.60 5.04 -19.09
N THR A 30 3.26 5.97 -18.43
CA THR A 30 4.62 5.77 -17.92
C THR A 30 4.69 5.96 -16.41
N MET A 31 5.27 4.98 -15.75
CA MET A 31 5.63 5.01 -14.33
C MET A 31 7.11 5.34 -14.17
N ALA A 32 7.44 6.16 -13.19
CA ALA A 32 8.82 6.41 -12.79
C ALA A 32 9.08 5.91 -11.37
N VAL A 33 10.26 5.37 -11.15
CA VAL A 33 10.81 5.02 -9.84
C VAL A 33 12.02 5.92 -9.57
N LEU A 34 12.05 6.55 -8.39
CA LEU A 34 13.21 7.28 -7.88
C LEU A 34 13.88 6.44 -6.80
N LEU A 35 15.08 5.96 -7.08
CA LEU A 35 15.88 5.11 -6.19
C LEU A 35 17.18 5.83 -5.82
N VAL A 36 17.53 5.85 -4.54
CA VAL A 36 18.77 6.47 -4.05
C VAL A 36 19.55 5.43 -3.26
N GLY A 37 20.76 5.14 -3.75
CA GLY A 37 21.64 4.14 -3.13
C GLY A 37 21.55 2.76 -3.77
N ASP A 38 22.05 1.79 -3.02
CA ASP A 38 22.28 0.41 -3.43
C ASP A 38 21.63 -0.62 -2.47
N ASP A 39 20.64 -0.18 -1.67
CA ASP A 39 19.89 -1.09 -0.82
C ASP A 39 19.34 -2.25 -1.65
N HIS A 40 19.66 -3.47 -1.21
CA HIS A 40 19.34 -4.69 -1.98
C HIS A 40 17.83 -4.87 -2.15
N GLY A 41 17.06 -4.64 -1.08
CA GLY A 41 15.60 -4.77 -1.10
C GLY A 41 14.94 -3.74 -2.03
N ALA A 42 15.38 -2.47 -1.95
CA ALA A 42 14.87 -1.41 -2.81
C ALA A 42 15.20 -1.67 -4.29
N ASN A 43 16.41 -2.17 -4.59
CA ASN A 43 16.79 -2.55 -5.96
C ASN A 43 15.96 -3.73 -6.49
N MET A 44 15.79 -4.78 -5.71
CA MET A 44 14.93 -5.92 -6.09
C MET A 44 13.49 -5.46 -6.34
N TYR A 45 12.98 -4.57 -5.51
CA TYR A 45 11.63 -4.04 -5.69
C TYR A 45 11.53 -3.16 -6.95
N ALA A 46 12.53 -2.34 -7.25
CA ALA A 46 12.58 -1.57 -8.50
C ALA A 46 12.59 -2.48 -9.73
N ASP A 47 13.41 -3.54 -9.72
CA ASP A 47 13.47 -4.53 -10.81
C ASP A 47 12.13 -5.25 -11.01
N PHE A 48 11.49 -5.61 -9.90
CA PHE A 48 10.16 -6.24 -9.92
C PHE A 48 9.09 -5.30 -10.47
N MET A 49 9.10 -4.03 -10.05
CA MET A 49 8.18 -3.00 -10.55
C MET A 49 8.39 -2.71 -12.02
N GLU A 50 9.65 -2.60 -12.48
CA GLU A 50 9.99 -2.41 -13.89
C GLU A 50 9.44 -3.54 -14.75
N LYS A 51 9.73 -4.79 -14.37
CA LYS A 51 9.23 -5.97 -15.06
C LYS A 51 7.71 -6.00 -15.11
N THR A 52 7.07 -5.69 -13.97
CA THR A 52 5.61 -5.72 -13.86
C THR A 52 4.96 -4.64 -14.72
N ALA A 53 5.45 -3.40 -14.65
CA ALA A 53 4.95 -2.28 -15.45
C ALA A 53 5.09 -2.55 -16.96
N LYS A 54 6.27 -3.00 -17.40
CA LYS A 54 6.52 -3.35 -18.81
C LYS A 54 5.64 -4.49 -19.31
N ASN A 55 5.48 -5.55 -18.51
CA ASN A 55 4.59 -6.68 -18.85
C ASN A 55 3.13 -6.25 -18.95
N PHE A 56 2.75 -5.18 -18.25
CA PHE A 56 1.42 -4.60 -18.29
C PHE A 56 1.22 -3.60 -19.44
N GLY A 57 2.28 -3.29 -20.20
CA GLY A 57 2.26 -2.35 -21.32
C GLY A 57 2.56 -0.90 -20.93
N TYR A 58 3.01 -0.64 -19.70
CA TYR A 58 3.45 0.69 -19.27
C TYR A 58 4.89 1.00 -19.74
N GLY A 59 5.16 2.27 -20.05
CA GLY A 59 6.50 2.82 -20.04
C GLY A 59 7.07 2.84 -18.63
N PHE A 60 8.39 2.74 -18.51
CA PHE A 60 9.06 2.75 -17.21
C PHE A 60 10.33 3.59 -17.24
N VAL A 61 10.47 4.47 -16.26
CA VAL A 61 11.66 5.31 -16.06
C VAL A 61 12.27 4.95 -14.71
N ARG A 62 13.52 4.45 -14.71
CA ARG A 62 14.28 4.24 -13.47
C ARG A 62 15.26 5.40 -13.31
N LYS A 63 15.02 6.27 -12.37
CA LYS A 63 15.94 7.32 -11.95
C LYS A 63 16.67 6.86 -10.71
N GLN A 64 17.92 6.44 -10.89
CA GLN A 64 18.78 5.94 -9.81
C GLN A 64 19.94 6.89 -9.57
N LEU A 65 20.18 7.23 -8.29
CA LEU A 65 21.30 8.02 -7.83
C LEU A 65 22.16 7.20 -6.87
N PRO A 66 23.48 7.49 -6.76
CA PRO A 66 24.35 6.79 -5.82
C PRO A 66 23.99 7.09 -4.36
N SER A 67 24.39 6.21 -3.44
CA SER A 67 24.19 6.40 -2.00
C SER A 67 24.86 7.66 -1.43
N THR A 68 25.84 8.21 -2.15
CA THR A 68 26.54 9.45 -1.81
C THR A 68 25.86 10.71 -2.33
N ALA A 69 24.76 10.59 -3.06
CA ALA A 69 24.04 11.74 -3.61
C ALA A 69 23.63 12.72 -2.50
N THR A 70 23.76 13.99 -2.77
CA THR A 70 23.31 15.06 -1.89
C THR A 70 21.78 15.19 -1.95
N HIS A 71 21.19 15.80 -0.92
CA HIS A 71 19.75 16.10 -0.95
C HIS A 71 19.36 16.91 -2.20
N GLN A 72 20.16 17.90 -2.59
CA GLN A 72 19.89 18.74 -3.75
C GLN A 72 19.86 17.93 -5.06
N GLU A 73 20.82 17.02 -5.26
CA GLU A 73 20.84 16.17 -6.45
C GLU A 73 19.61 15.26 -6.56
N VAL A 74 19.13 14.74 -5.41
CA VAL A 74 17.92 13.91 -5.35
C VAL A 74 16.68 14.77 -5.60
N TYR A 75 16.63 15.97 -5.01
CA TYR A 75 15.57 16.94 -5.24
C TYR A 75 15.48 17.35 -6.72
N ASP A 76 16.60 17.67 -7.35
CA ASP A 76 16.64 18.02 -8.77
C ASP A 76 16.17 16.87 -9.66
N ALA A 77 16.57 15.63 -9.32
CA ALA A 77 16.10 14.43 -10.02
C ALA A 77 14.59 14.24 -9.90
N LEU A 78 14.01 14.48 -8.69
CA LEU A 78 12.56 14.47 -8.50
C LEU A 78 11.87 15.55 -9.31
N MET A 79 12.43 16.78 -9.33
CA MET A 79 11.86 17.89 -10.11
C MET A 79 11.88 17.63 -11.60
N MET A 80 12.90 16.94 -12.12
CA MET A 80 12.92 16.48 -13.52
C MET A 80 11.73 15.53 -13.80
N LEU A 81 11.47 14.56 -12.93
CA LEU A 81 10.35 13.63 -13.09
C LEU A 81 8.98 14.34 -12.92
N ASN A 82 8.88 15.30 -11.99
CA ASN A 82 7.69 16.11 -11.78
C ASN A 82 7.30 16.89 -13.04
N ASN A 83 8.30 17.45 -13.74
CA ASN A 83 8.11 18.32 -14.89
C ASN A 83 8.08 17.56 -16.23
N ASP A 84 8.37 16.27 -16.24
CA ASP A 84 8.28 15.43 -17.45
C ASP A 84 6.83 15.04 -17.72
N ASP A 85 6.23 15.60 -18.76
CA ASP A 85 4.85 15.30 -19.15
C ASP A 85 4.63 13.87 -19.59
N ALA A 86 5.67 13.15 -19.99
CA ALA A 86 5.59 11.74 -20.34
C ALA A 86 5.49 10.83 -19.09
N VAL A 87 5.89 11.32 -17.92
CA VAL A 87 5.79 10.58 -16.64
C VAL A 87 4.44 10.86 -15.98
N HIS A 88 3.66 9.82 -15.69
CA HIS A 88 2.32 9.93 -15.13
C HIS A 88 2.26 9.61 -13.63
N GLY A 89 3.08 8.67 -13.17
CA GLY A 89 3.19 8.33 -11.75
C GLY A 89 4.65 8.21 -11.32
N ILE A 90 4.94 8.67 -10.11
CA ILE A 90 6.28 8.64 -9.53
C ILE A 90 6.21 7.89 -8.19
N LEU A 91 7.13 6.93 -8.02
CA LEU A 91 7.32 6.17 -6.80
C LEU A 91 8.73 6.40 -6.24
N PRO A 92 8.89 7.23 -5.20
CA PRO A 92 10.13 7.28 -4.45
C PRO A 92 10.28 6.01 -3.61
N LEU A 93 11.42 5.33 -3.75
CA LEU A 93 11.69 4.10 -2.99
C LEU A 93 12.39 4.38 -1.67
N MET A 94 11.97 3.68 -0.64
CA MET A 94 12.55 3.71 0.69
C MET A 94 13.28 2.39 1.00
N PRO A 95 14.28 2.41 1.89
CA PRO A 95 14.81 3.57 2.59
C PRO A 95 15.70 4.44 1.72
N MET A 96 15.79 5.74 2.05
CA MET A 96 16.78 6.64 1.46
C MET A 96 17.97 6.86 2.40
N PRO A 97 19.17 7.21 1.88
CA PRO A 97 20.33 7.56 2.71
C PRO A 97 20.03 8.69 3.69
N LYS A 98 20.69 8.67 4.86
CA LYS A 98 20.38 9.55 5.99
C LYS A 98 20.55 11.06 5.70
N GLN A 99 21.39 11.42 4.70
CA GLN A 99 21.59 12.82 4.30
C GLN A 99 20.42 13.39 3.49
N ILE A 100 19.46 12.54 3.10
CA ILE A 100 18.27 12.98 2.37
C ILE A 100 17.18 13.33 3.38
N ASP A 101 16.70 14.55 3.34
CA ASP A 101 15.48 14.95 4.03
C ASP A 101 14.27 14.38 3.26
N THR A 102 13.84 13.20 3.70
CA THR A 102 12.80 12.44 3.02
C THR A 102 11.44 13.13 3.13
N GLU A 103 11.15 13.83 4.22
CA GLU A 103 9.89 14.53 4.41
C GLU A 103 9.78 15.70 3.44
N GLN A 104 10.82 16.53 3.36
CA GLN A 104 10.87 17.62 2.39
C GLN A 104 10.80 17.12 0.95
N LEU A 105 11.49 16.03 0.63
CA LEU A 105 11.49 15.44 -0.71
C LEU A 105 10.10 14.94 -1.11
N ILE A 106 9.42 14.23 -0.21
CA ILE A 106 8.07 13.71 -0.46
C ILE A 106 7.08 14.86 -0.67
N ASP A 107 7.15 15.93 0.12
CA ASP A 107 6.27 17.08 -0.03
C ASP A 107 6.56 17.90 -1.30
N ALA A 108 7.75 17.75 -1.90
CA ALA A 108 8.07 18.32 -3.21
C ALA A 108 7.55 17.48 -4.40
N LEU A 109 7.12 16.25 -4.18
CA LEU A 109 6.51 15.39 -5.19
C LEU A 109 5.19 16.02 -5.68
N ASN A 110 5.00 16.05 -7.01
CA ASN A 110 3.74 16.52 -7.58
C ASN A 110 2.58 15.62 -7.12
N PRO A 111 1.60 16.15 -6.35
CA PRO A 111 0.50 15.34 -5.82
C PRO A 111 -0.32 14.60 -6.88
N LYS A 112 -0.33 15.10 -8.12
CA LYS A 112 -1.01 14.43 -9.24
C LYS A 112 -0.23 13.26 -9.82
N LYS A 113 1.04 13.09 -9.44
CA LYS A 113 1.92 11.97 -9.82
C LYS A 113 2.30 11.10 -8.62
N ASP A 114 1.85 11.43 -7.44
CA ASP A 114 2.09 10.73 -6.18
C ASP A 114 1.21 9.49 -6.09
N ILE A 115 1.61 8.44 -6.77
CA ILE A 115 0.80 7.23 -6.93
C ILE A 115 0.66 6.37 -5.67
N ASP A 116 1.46 6.65 -4.64
CA ASP A 116 1.35 5.96 -3.34
C ASP A 116 0.82 6.87 -2.22
N GLY A 117 0.32 8.08 -2.58
CA GLY A 117 -0.37 8.98 -1.66
C GLY A 117 0.47 9.42 -0.46
N LEU A 118 1.77 9.64 -0.68
CA LEU A 118 2.74 9.94 0.38
C LEU A 118 2.77 11.41 0.77
N THR A 119 2.37 12.31 -0.16
CA THR A 119 2.42 13.75 0.07
C THR A 119 1.40 14.19 1.12
N THR A 120 1.75 15.21 1.91
CA THR A 120 0.82 15.84 2.86
C THR A 120 -0.48 16.30 2.18
N TYR A 121 -0.41 16.70 0.91
CA TYR A 121 -1.58 17.07 0.12
C TYR A 121 -2.55 15.89 -0.06
N ASN A 122 -2.08 14.74 -0.54
CA ASN A 122 -2.92 13.55 -0.75
C ASN A 122 -3.42 12.97 0.58
N ILE A 123 -2.57 12.94 1.61
CA ILE A 123 -2.97 12.55 2.97
C ILE A 123 -4.13 13.44 3.46
N GLY A 124 -4.05 14.74 3.20
CA GLY A 124 -5.11 15.70 3.53
C GLY A 124 -6.42 15.42 2.78
N LEU A 125 -6.35 15.11 1.49
CA LEU A 125 -7.53 14.77 0.69
C LEU A 125 -8.19 13.48 1.17
N VAL A 126 -7.40 12.42 1.44
CA VAL A 126 -7.90 11.15 1.99
C VAL A 126 -8.54 11.36 3.36
N THR A 127 -7.90 12.16 4.22
CA THR A 127 -8.44 12.48 5.56
C THR A 127 -9.77 13.23 5.48
N ALA A 128 -9.94 14.08 4.47
CA ALA A 128 -11.14 14.89 4.27
C ALA A 128 -12.25 14.19 3.47
N GLY A 129 -12.04 12.92 3.04
CA GLY A 129 -12.97 12.20 2.18
C GLY A 129 -13.15 12.83 0.79
N LYS A 130 -12.12 13.57 0.29
CA LYS A 130 -12.19 14.32 -0.98
C LYS A 130 -11.48 13.62 -2.14
N GLY A 131 -11.25 12.33 -2.04
CA GLY A 131 -10.48 11.59 -3.03
C GLY A 131 -8.97 11.77 -2.83
N GLY A 132 -8.20 11.93 -3.90
CA GLY A 132 -6.74 11.91 -3.87
C GLY A 132 -6.16 10.49 -3.94
N PHE A 133 -4.84 10.42 -4.05
CA PHE A 133 -4.17 9.12 -4.01
C PHE A 133 -4.04 8.64 -2.56
N ALA A 134 -4.54 7.45 -2.29
CA ALA A 134 -4.34 6.78 -1.01
C ALA A 134 -3.20 5.76 -1.14
N PRO A 135 -2.45 5.49 -0.04
CA PRO A 135 -1.40 4.49 -0.05
C PRO A 135 -1.88 3.14 -0.58
N CYS A 136 -1.12 2.58 -1.53
CA CYS A 136 -1.51 1.37 -2.24
C CYS A 136 -1.70 0.16 -1.32
N THR A 137 -0.93 0.07 -0.23
CA THR A 137 -1.10 -1.00 0.76
C THR A 137 -2.43 -0.86 1.52
N ALA A 138 -2.85 0.36 1.85
CA ALA A 138 -4.15 0.60 2.47
C ALA A 138 -5.29 0.26 1.50
N LYS A 139 -5.18 0.68 0.22
CA LYS A 139 -6.12 0.28 -0.85
C LYS A 139 -6.20 -1.24 -0.99
N ALA A 140 -5.07 -1.94 -0.94
CA ALA A 140 -5.02 -3.40 -1.06
C ALA A 140 -5.79 -4.12 0.05
N CYS A 141 -5.74 -3.63 1.30
CA CYS A 141 -6.52 -4.19 2.40
C CYS A 141 -8.03 -4.12 2.10
N LEU A 142 -8.51 -2.97 1.63
CA LEU A 142 -9.92 -2.79 1.32
C LEU A 142 -10.34 -3.56 0.06
N ALA A 143 -9.48 -3.62 -0.96
CA ALA A 143 -9.73 -4.41 -2.17
C ALA A 143 -9.90 -5.92 -1.85
N ILE A 144 -9.16 -6.44 -0.87
CA ILE A 144 -9.35 -7.82 -0.39
C ILE A 144 -10.74 -7.97 0.25
N LEU A 145 -11.12 -7.07 1.16
CA LEU A 145 -12.44 -7.13 1.81
C LEU A 145 -13.56 -7.06 0.78
N ASP A 146 -13.46 -6.17 -0.21
CA ASP A 146 -14.43 -6.01 -1.29
C ASP A 146 -14.56 -7.28 -2.15
N HIS A 147 -13.43 -7.83 -2.58
CA HIS A 147 -13.41 -9.02 -3.44
C HIS A 147 -14.09 -10.22 -2.78
N TYR A 148 -13.89 -10.38 -1.48
CA TYR A 148 -14.48 -11.47 -0.70
C TYR A 148 -15.86 -11.14 -0.12
N GLY A 149 -16.44 -9.99 -0.48
CA GLY A 149 -17.78 -9.58 -0.06
C GLY A 149 -17.91 -9.34 1.43
N ILE A 150 -16.85 -8.86 2.08
CA ILE A 150 -16.81 -8.57 3.51
C ILE A 150 -17.17 -7.10 3.73
N PRO A 151 -18.38 -6.79 4.25
CA PRO A 151 -18.83 -5.41 4.42
C PRO A 151 -18.11 -4.72 5.58
N LEU A 152 -17.87 -3.42 5.43
CA LEU A 152 -17.33 -2.55 6.47
C LEU A 152 -18.43 -1.81 7.25
N GLU A 153 -19.58 -1.54 6.61
CA GLU A 153 -20.69 -0.81 7.21
C GLU A 153 -21.18 -1.47 8.49
N GLY A 154 -21.23 -0.70 9.57
CA GLY A 154 -21.66 -1.14 10.90
C GLY A 154 -20.67 -2.07 11.61
N LYS A 155 -19.48 -2.33 11.06
CA LYS A 155 -18.46 -3.20 11.67
C LYS A 155 -17.52 -2.40 12.56
N HIS A 156 -17.06 -3.03 13.64
CA HIS A 156 -15.95 -2.52 14.42
C HIS A 156 -14.62 -3.01 13.82
N VAL A 157 -13.85 -2.08 13.29
CA VAL A 157 -12.53 -2.32 12.70
C VAL A 157 -11.47 -1.88 13.70
N VAL A 158 -10.58 -2.79 14.08
CA VAL A 158 -9.41 -2.47 14.89
C VAL A 158 -8.16 -2.53 14.02
N VAL A 159 -7.49 -1.38 13.87
CA VAL A 159 -6.22 -1.26 13.15
C VAL A 159 -5.09 -1.26 14.16
N VAL A 160 -4.21 -2.25 14.10
CA VAL A 160 -3.02 -2.35 14.96
C VAL A 160 -1.81 -1.83 14.19
N GLY A 161 -1.51 -0.57 14.38
CA GLY A 161 -0.48 0.20 13.68
C GLY A 161 -0.99 1.60 13.35
N ARG A 162 -0.07 2.59 13.30
CA ARG A 162 -0.44 3.99 13.02
C ARG A 162 0.53 4.68 12.06
N SER A 163 1.16 3.92 11.18
CA SER A 163 2.03 4.50 10.14
C SER A 163 1.23 5.39 9.19
N GLN A 164 1.93 6.32 8.53
CA GLN A 164 1.32 7.21 7.54
C GLN A 164 0.97 6.49 6.24
N VAL A 165 1.63 5.35 5.96
CA VAL A 165 1.45 4.61 4.71
C VAL A 165 0.48 3.43 4.82
N ILE A 166 0.10 3.01 6.04
CA ILE A 166 -0.80 1.85 6.22
C ILE A 166 -1.86 2.15 7.27
N GLY A 167 -1.46 2.26 8.55
CA GLY A 167 -2.40 2.25 9.68
C GLY A 167 -3.38 3.42 9.67
N LYS A 168 -2.89 4.65 9.55
CA LYS A 168 -3.77 5.84 9.47
C LYS A 168 -4.65 5.82 8.23
N PRO A 169 -4.12 5.65 7.00
CA PRO A 169 -4.96 5.70 5.80
C PRO A 169 -5.99 4.58 5.76
N VAL A 170 -5.66 3.33 6.10
CA VAL A 170 -6.65 2.25 6.10
C VAL A 170 -7.77 2.48 7.11
N ALA A 171 -7.45 3.07 8.27
CA ALA A 171 -8.43 3.43 9.28
C ALA A 171 -9.40 4.51 8.77
N LEU A 172 -8.88 5.55 8.14
CA LEU A 172 -9.70 6.62 7.55
C LEU A 172 -10.57 6.11 6.41
N MET A 173 -10.02 5.29 5.52
CA MET A 173 -10.76 4.69 4.42
C MET A 173 -11.85 3.72 4.91
N ALA A 174 -11.63 3.00 6.02
CA ALA A 174 -12.66 2.16 6.65
C ALA A 174 -13.76 3.02 7.30
N LEU A 175 -13.40 4.15 7.93
CA LEU A 175 -14.35 5.11 8.49
C LEU A 175 -15.27 5.69 7.41
N GLU A 176 -14.73 6.09 6.26
CA GLU A 176 -15.49 6.57 5.10
C GLU A 176 -16.49 5.53 4.56
N ARG A 177 -16.25 4.25 4.87
CA ARG A 177 -17.13 3.14 4.52
C ARG A 177 -18.05 2.72 5.67
N HIS A 178 -18.34 3.65 6.57
CA HIS A 178 -19.28 3.51 7.69
C HIS A 178 -18.88 2.46 8.75
N ALA A 179 -17.57 2.15 8.85
CA ALA A 179 -17.07 1.36 9.97
C ALA A 179 -16.88 2.22 11.23
N THR A 180 -17.02 1.61 12.40
CA THR A 180 -16.49 2.18 13.65
C THR A 180 -15.04 1.75 13.78
N VAL A 181 -14.09 2.68 13.92
CA VAL A 181 -12.67 2.37 13.85
C VAL A 181 -11.94 2.69 15.15
N SER A 182 -11.15 1.75 15.64
CA SER A 182 -10.17 1.95 16.71
C SER A 182 -8.76 1.78 16.16
N ILE A 183 -7.87 2.75 16.41
CA ILE A 183 -6.45 2.67 16.04
C ILE A 183 -5.63 2.35 17.30
N CYS A 184 -4.99 1.20 17.30
CA CYS A 184 -4.09 0.74 18.36
C CYS A 184 -2.62 0.86 17.93
N HIS A 185 -1.74 1.04 18.91
CA HIS A 185 -0.31 1.24 18.68
C HIS A 185 0.52 0.78 19.89
N SER A 186 1.83 0.90 19.82
CA SER A 186 2.77 0.45 20.87
C SER A 186 2.58 1.07 22.26
N ARG A 187 1.74 2.10 22.37
CA ARG A 187 1.39 2.75 23.66
C ARG A 187 -0.08 2.54 24.04
N THR A 188 -0.81 1.70 23.31
CA THR A 188 -2.20 1.35 23.65
C THR A 188 -2.19 0.43 24.86
N ALA A 189 -2.92 0.82 25.90
CA ALA A 189 -3.15 -0.05 27.05
C ALA A 189 -4.12 -1.18 26.66
N ASP A 190 -3.88 -2.38 27.18
CA ASP A 190 -4.75 -3.54 26.99
C ASP A 190 -5.13 -3.80 25.51
N LEU A 191 -4.12 -3.96 24.66
CA LEU A 191 -4.30 -4.22 23.23
C LEU A 191 -5.23 -5.41 22.98
N ALA A 192 -5.11 -6.47 23.78
CA ALA A 192 -5.90 -7.68 23.64
C ALA A 192 -7.40 -7.39 23.72
N ASN A 193 -7.82 -6.58 24.70
CA ASN A 193 -9.24 -6.21 24.87
C ASN A 193 -9.78 -5.43 23.66
N HIS A 194 -8.98 -4.55 23.06
CA HIS A 194 -9.39 -3.85 21.85
C HIS A 194 -9.57 -4.81 20.67
N VAL A 195 -8.61 -5.71 20.44
CA VAL A 195 -8.65 -6.68 19.34
C VAL A 195 -9.79 -7.68 19.52
N GLN A 196 -10.07 -8.14 20.75
CA GLN A 196 -11.19 -9.05 21.06
C GLN A 196 -12.59 -8.47 20.73
N GLN A 197 -12.72 -7.15 20.66
CA GLN A 197 -13.99 -6.50 20.30
C GLN A 197 -14.17 -6.32 18.79
N ALA A 198 -13.14 -6.57 17.99
CA ALA A 198 -13.14 -6.31 16.56
C ALA A 198 -13.94 -7.35 15.77
N ASP A 199 -14.75 -6.88 14.83
CA ASP A 199 -15.30 -7.71 13.76
C ASP A 199 -14.26 -7.93 12.66
N ILE A 200 -13.40 -6.90 12.45
CA ILE A 200 -12.30 -6.93 11.47
C ILE A 200 -11.04 -6.41 12.15
N VAL A 201 -9.96 -7.17 12.09
CA VAL A 201 -8.63 -6.77 12.58
C VAL A 201 -7.73 -6.51 11.39
N ILE A 202 -7.07 -5.35 11.36
CA ILE A 202 -6.02 -5.03 10.37
C ILE A 202 -4.70 -4.92 11.13
N ALA A 203 -3.83 -5.91 10.99
CA ALA A 203 -2.54 -5.97 11.67
C ALA A 203 -1.45 -5.34 10.78
N ALA A 204 -0.87 -4.22 11.23
CA ALA A 204 0.14 -3.43 10.54
C ALA A 204 1.16 -2.83 11.54
N ALA A 205 1.63 -3.66 12.47
CA ALA A 205 2.54 -3.28 13.54
C ALA A 205 4.03 -3.49 13.21
N GLY A 206 4.33 -4.30 12.18
CA GLY A 206 5.69 -4.69 11.82
C GLY A 206 6.38 -5.52 12.91
N ARG A 207 5.64 -6.43 13.55
CA ARG A 207 6.15 -7.33 14.60
C ARG A 207 5.59 -8.73 14.39
N ALA A 208 6.50 -9.67 14.11
CA ALA A 208 6.15 -11.08 13.89
C ALA A 208 5.29 -11.65 15.02
N HIS A 209 4.18 -12.29 14.64
CA HIS A 209 3.28 -13.04 15.52
C HIS A 209 2.78 -12.26 16.74
N MET A 210 2.63 -10.94 16.60
CA MET A 210 2.17 -10.07 17.68
C MET A 210 0.69 -10.30 18.03
N ILE A 211 -0.12 -10.65 17.02
CA ILE A 211 -1.56 -10.94 17.20
C ILE A 211 -1.73 -12.44 17.32
N THR A 212 -2.18 -12.88 18.50
CA THR A 212 -2.37 -14.27 18.86
C THR A 212 -3.86 -14.66 18.92
N ALA A 213 -4.17 -15.96 18.94
CA ALA A 213 -5.55 -16.43 18.87
C ALA A 213 -6.43 -15.99 20.07
N ASP A 214 -5.86 -15.87 21.25
CA ASP A 214 -6.54 -15.39 22.46
C ASP A 214 -6.91 -13.91 22.40
N MET A 215 -6.26 -13.14 21.50
CA MET A 215 -6.59 -11.75 21.26
C MET A 215 -7.71 -11.56 20.23
N VAL A 216 -8.02 -12.56 19.42
CA VAL A 216 -8.96 -12.43 18.29
C VAL A 216 -10.34 -12.96 18.68
N LYS A 217 -11.38 -12.16 18.41
CA LYS A 217 -12.78 -12.58 18.57
C LYS A 217 -13.09 -13.76 17.66
N ALA A 218 -13.74 -14.78 18.19
CA ALA A 218 -14.19 -15.91 17.37
C ALA A 218 -15.07 -15.44 16.20
N GLY A 219 -14.73 -15.87 15.00
CA GLY A 219 -15.41 -15.46 13.78
C GLY A 219 -14.98 -14.10 13.19
N ALA A 220 -14.03 -13.39 13.78
CA ALA A 220 -13.51 -12.15 13.21
C ALA A 220 -12.80 -12.38 11.87
N VAL A 221 -12.72 -11.33 11.05
CA VAL A 221 -11.91 -11.28 9.84
C VAL A 221 -10.56 -10.66 10.18
N VAL A 222 -9.46 -11.24 9.67
CA VAL A 222 -8.11 -10.75 9.96
C VAL A 222 -7.35 -10.45 8.68
N ILE A 223 -6.94 -9.20 8.52
CA ILE A 223 -6.09 -8.73 7.42
C ILE A 223 -4.69 -8.49 7.99
N ASP A 224 -3.77 -9.35 7.65
CA ASP A 224 -2.36 -9.24 8.05
C ASP A 224 -1.56 -8.51 6.96
N VAL A 225 -1.01 -7.36 7.30
CA VAL A 225 -0.19 -6.51 6.42
C VAL A 225 1.29 -6.65 6.74
N GLY A 226 1.62 -7.29 7.87
CA GLY A 226 2.98 -7.46 8.33
C GLY A 226 3.84 -8.25 7.34
N ILE A 227 5.09 -7.82 7.18
CA ILE A 227 6.13 -8.57 6.47
C ILE A 227 7.35 -8.56 7.38
N ASN A 228 7.60 -9.68 8.02
CA ASN A 228 8.71 -9.86 8.94
C ASN A 228 9.53 -11.08 8.52
N GLU A 229 10.77 -11.15 8.97
CA GLU A 229 11.61 -12.33 8.85
C GLU A 229 11.73 -13.01 10.22
N LEU A 230 11.40 -14.28 10.32
CA LEU A 230 11.56 -15.11 11.50
C LEU A 230 12.11 -16.45 11.08
N ASP A 231 13.28 -16.82 11.62
CA ASP A 231 13.98 -18.08 11.32
C ASP A 231 14.17 -18.34 9.80
N GLY A 232 14.51 -17.28 9.04
CA GLY A 232 14.72 -17.34 7.60
C GLY A 232 13.44 -17.50 6.77
N LYS A 233 12.26 -17.30 7.39
CA LYS A 233 10.96 -17.35 6.73
C LYS A 233 10.26 -16.00 6.80
N THR A 234 9.56 -15.67 5.74
CA THR A 234 8.66 -14.50 5.74
C THR A 234 7.38 -14.84 6.51
N VAL A 235 7.08 -14.05 7.54
CA VAL A 235 5.88 -14.19 8.37
C VAL A 235 5.18 -12.84 8.52
N GLY A 236 3.91 -12.89 8.92
CA GLY A 236 3.11 -11.70 9.21
C GLY A 236 3.22 -11.21 10.65
N ASP A 237 2.39 -10.22 10.97
CA ASP A 237 2.19 -9.73 12.33
C ASP A 237 1.26 -10.66 13.14
N VAL A 238 0.57 -11.57 12.47
CA VAL A 238 -0.41 -12.50 13.05
C VAL A 238 0.20 -13.90 13.17
N ASP A 239 -0.02 -14.57 14.29
CA ASP A 239 0.21 -16.01 14.41
C ASP A 239 -0.84 -16.74 13.56
N TYR A 240 -0.52 -16.95 12.29
CA TYR A 240 -1.45 -17.43 11.28
C TYR A 240 -2.08 -18.78 11.65
N ASP A 241 -1.28 -19.72 12.12
CA ASP A 241 -1.76 -21.07 12.41
C ASP A 241 -2.76 -21.06 13.57
N ALA A 242 -2.44 -20.36 14.65
CA ALA A 242 -3.30 -20.26 15.82
C ALA A 242 -4.56 -19.43 15.53
N VAL A 243 -4.41 -18.28 14.86
CA VAL A 243 -5.53 -17.38 14.57
C VAL A 243 -6.47 -17.95 13.52
N SER A 244 -5.97 -18.72 12.55
CA SER A 244 -6.82 -19.40 11.55
C SER A 244 -7.84 -20.37 12.15
N ALA A 245 -7.57 -20.88 13.34
CA ALA A 245 -8.49 -21.77 14.06
C ALA A 245 -9.70 -21.04 14.65
N VAL A 246 -9.61 -19.72 14.88
CA VAL A 246 -10.66 -18.91 15.53
C VAL A 246 -11.30 -17.87 14.59
N ALA A 247 -10.57 -17.39 13.59
CA ALA A 247 -11.05 -16.42 12.62
C ALA A 247 -12.03 -17.05 11.60
N SER A 248 -12.96 -16.24 11.07
CA SER A 248 -13.80 -16.66 9.94
C SER A 248 -13.07 -16.55 8.61
N ALA A 249 -12.18 -15.55 8.49
CA ALA A 249 -11.35 -15.32 7.30
C ALA A 249 -10.05 -14.66 7.69
N ILE A 250 -8.95 -14.99 6.98
CA ILE A 250 -7.63 -14.45 7.27
C ILE A 250 -6.78 -14.39 5.99
N THR A 251 -5.96 -13.34 5.86
CA THR A 251 -4.94 -13.26 4.80
C THR A 251 -3.69 -14.05 5.17
N PRO A 252 -3.12 -14.86 4.26
CA PRO A 252 -1.82 -15.50 4.47
C PRO A 252 -0.66 -14.51 4.26
N VAL A 253 0.47 -14.76 4.93
CA VAL A 253 1.74 -14.07 4.65
C VAL A 253 2.83 -15.13 4.46
N PRO A 254 3.44 -15.22 3.27
CA PRO A 254 3.17 -14.44 2.04
C PRO A 254 1.87 -14.86 1.31
N GLY A 255 1.41 -14.04 0.37
CA GLY A 255 0.30 -14.37 -0.52
C GLY A 255 -1.01 -13.63 -0.24
N GLY A 256 -1.04 -12.78 0.79
CA GLY A 256 -2.16 -11.87 1.11
C GLY A 256 -1.99 -10.48 0.52
N VAL A 257 -1.99 -9.45 1.37
CA VAL A 257 -1.99 -8.03 1.02
C VAL A 257 -0.85 -7.64 0.07
N GLY A 258 0.38 -8.10 0.33
CA GLY A 258 1.54 -7.79 -0.51
C GLY A 258 1.40 -8.22 -1.97
N SER A 259 0.58 -9.24 -2.25
CA SER A 259 0.29 -9.68 -3.62
C SER A 259 -0.63 -8.71 -4.39
N VAL A 260 -1.37 -7.84 -3.68
CA VAL A 260 -2.33 -6.90 -4.26
C VAL A 260 -1.73 -5.51 -4.44
N THR A 261 -0.82 -5.09 -3.56
CA THR A 261 -0.24 -3.74 -3.51
C THR A 261 0.32 -3.28 -4.87
N THR A 262 1.04 -4.15 -5.57
CA THR A 262 1.60 -3.82 -6.90
C THR A 262 0.51 -3.52 -7.93
N THR A 263 -0.61 -4.25 -7.87
CA THR A 263 -1.74 -4.00 -8.78
C THR A 263 -2.41 -2.67 -8.47
N MET A 264 -2.60 -2.33 -7.18
CA MET A 264 -3.09 -1.01 -6.76
C MET A 264 -2.18 0.12 -7.27
N MET A 265 -0.88 -0.12 -7.34
CA MET A 265 0.08 0.84 -7.86
C MET A 265 -0.06 1.06 -9.38
N LEU A 266 -0.26 -0.02 -10.16
CA LEU A 266 -0.55 0.10 -11.59
C LEU A 266 -1.87 0.86 -11.83
N GLU A 267 -2.90 0.59 -11.03
CA GLU A 267 -4.16 1.34 -11.10
C GLU A 267 -3.95 2.82 -10.78
N ALA A 268 -3.16 3.15 -9.76
CA ALA A 268 -2.88 4.54 -9.41
C ALA A 268 -2.15 5.29 -10.53
N VAL A 269 -1.23 4.64 -11.25
CA VAL A 269 -0.58 5.23 -12.43
C VAL A 269 -1.61 5.50 -13.54
N TYR A 270 -2.53 4.56 -13.79
CA TYR A 270 -3.62 4.75 -14.74
C TYR A 270 -4.54 5.91 -14.32
N GLU A 271 -4.92 5.97 -13.05
CA GLU A 271 -5.74 7.05 -12.50
C GLU A 271 -5.06 8.41 -12.68
N ALA A 272 -3.75 8.49 -12.43
CA ALA A 272 -2.96 9.70 -12.63
C ALA A 272 -2.90 10.14 -14.11
N TYR A 273 -2.73 9.20 -15.03
CA TYR A 273 -2.80 9.44 -16.48
C TYR A 273 -4.18 9.96 -16.88
N HIS A 274 -5.25 9.28 -16.44
CA HIS A 274 -6.62 9.60 -16.81
C HIS A 274 -7.06 10.97 -16.29
N ALA A 275 -6.76 11.29 -15.02
CA ALA A 275 -7.09 12.57 -14.41
C ALA A 275 -6.43 13.78 -15.11
N ARG A 276 -5.26 13.58 -15.74
CA ARG A 276 -4.58 14.64 -16.51
C ARG A 276 -5.17 14.83 -17.91
N ASN A 277 -5.76 13.81 -18.50
CA ASN A 277 -6.26 13.85 -19.88
C ASN A 277 -7.74 14.19 -20.00
N VAL A 278 -8.55 13.94 -18.96
CA VAL A 278 -9.98 14.31 -18.93
C VAL A 278 -10.16 15.82 -18.72
N ASN A 279 -9.16 16.52 -18.18
CA ASN A 279 -9.19 17.97 -17.94
C ASN A 279 -8.48 18.79 -19.04
N ARG A 280 -8.12 18.15 -20.17
CA ARG A 280 -7.66 18.80 -21.39
C ARG A 280 -8.75 18.73 -22.46
#